data_0f9af01724ba86c385b112a6a34d3fec
#
_entry.id   0f9af01724ba86c385b112a6a34d3fec
#
_cell.length_a   1.000
_cell.length_b   1.000
_cell.length_c   1.000
_cell.angle_alpha   90.00
_cell.angle_beta   90.00
_cell.angle_gamma   90.00
#
_symmetry.space_group_name_H-M   'P 1'
#
loop_
_entity.id
_entity.type
_entity.pdbx_description
1 polymer ?
#
loop_
_entity_poly.entity_id
_entity_poly.type
_entity_poly.pdbx_seq_one_letter_code
_entity_poly.pdbx_strand_id
1 'polypeptide(L)'
;MANNNLETTEKESKQYIVVMVGSEQYGIDISYIDNIVRMQKITRVPKVQTYFKGVINLRGEVVPVMSVRKKMGLEDDVLTNASRIIILKLEENASLGVIVDEVREVVNLSEDEIDKVSNKGRFINGIGKHGDQLISLLETNALVEENN
;
A
#
# COMPACT_ATOMS: atom_id res chain seq x y z
N MET A 1 31.06 23.68 -2.50
CA MET A 1 30.88 23.22 -1.99
C MET A 1 29.97 23.45 -1.38
N ALA A 2 29.62 23.88 -1.32
CA ALA A 2 28.71 24.09 -0.61
C ALA A 2 27.59 23.43 -0.89
N ASN A 3 27.28 23.13 -1.75
CA ASN A 3 26.24 22.56 -2.01
C ASN A 3 26.09 21.35 -1.54
N ASN A 4 26.98 20.74 -1.37
CA ASN A 4 26.90 19.60 -0.81
C ASN A 4 26.31 19.68 0.42
N ASN A 5 26.45 20.66 1.11
CA ASN A 5 25.88 20.79 2.33
C ASN A 5 24.47 20.66 2.32
N LEU A 6 23.83 21.11 1.36
CA LEU A 6 22.45 20.97 1.31
C LEU A 6 22.05 19.59 1.32
N GLU A 7 22.71 18.79 0.60
CA GLU A 7 22.35 17.47 0.58
C GLU A 7 22.55 16.83 1.85
N THR A 8 23.58 17.15 2.51
CA THR A 8 23.83 16.47 3.75
C THR A 8 22.88 16.93 4.81
N THR A 9 22.39 18.14 4.69
CA THR A 9 21.49 18.55 5.71
C THR A 9 20.08 18.25 5.38
N GLU A 10 19.80 17.89 4.15
CA GLU A 10 18.49 17.53 3.84
C GLU A 10 18.20 16.22 4.39
N LYS A 11 17.03 16.08 4.98
CA LYS A 11 16.64 14.82 5.46
C LYS A 11 16.29 13.96 4.32
N GLU A 12 16.52 12.72 4.46
CA GLU A 12 16.13 11.80 3.46
C GLU A 12 14.62 11.81 3.38
N SER A 13 14.11 11.75 2.21
CA SER A 13 12.68 11.67 2.03
C SER A 13 12.34 10.47 1.18
N LYS A 14 11.15 9.95 1.37
CA LYS A 14 10.66 8.85 0.57
C LYS A 14 9.39 9.29 -0.08
N GLN A 15 9.08 8.64 -1.18
CA GLN A 15 7.86 8.92 -1.89
C GLN A 15 6.84 7.87 -1.57
N TYR A 16 5.61 8.31 -1.38
CA TYR A 16 4.51 7.40 -1.07
C TYR A 16 3.38 7.70 -2.02
N ILE A 17 2.69 6.67 -2.45
CA ILE A 17 1.46 6.84 -3.18
C ILE A 17 0.34 6.85 -2.15
N VAL A 18 -0.49 7.87 -2.18
CA VAL A 18 -1.60 8.00 -1.25
C VAL A 18 -2.82 7.37 -1.88
N VAL A 19 -3.44 6.46 -1.16
CA VAL A 19 -4.63 5.75 -1.63
C VAL A 19 -5.71 5.90 -0.59
N MET A 20 -6.96 5.74 -1.02
CA MET A 20 -8.08 5.72 -0.11
C MET A 20 -8.52 4.30 0.10
N VAL A 21 -8.75 3.93 1.34
CA VAL A 21 -9.35 2.65 1.70
C VAL A 21 -10.37 3.00 2.76
N GLY A 22 -11.63 2.85 2.44
CA GLY A 22 -12.68 3.31 3.33
C GLY A 22 -12.64 4.83 3.40
N SER A 23 -12.66 5.36 4.59
CA SER A 23 -12.67 6.80 4.77
C SER A 23 -11.29 7.34 5.11
N GLU A 24 -10.26 6.52 5.03
CA GLU A 24 -8.95 6.96 5.47
C GLU A 24 -7.94 6.89 4.35
N GLN A 25 -6.91 7.72 4.47
CA GLN A 25 -5.83 7.74 3.51
C GLN A 25 -4.69 6.89 4.01
N TYR A 26 -4.14 6.11 3.13
CA TYR A 26 -2.98 5.29 3.44
C TYR A 26 -1.88 5.60 2.46
N GLY A 27 -0.66 5.44 2.88
CA GLY A 27 0.49 5.65 2.02
C GLY A 27 1.25 4.37 1.80
N ILE A 28 1.63 4.12 0.57
CA ILE A 28 2.42 2.96 0.21
C ILE A 28 3.74 3.44 -0.35
N ASP A 29 4.83 2.99 0.24
CA ASP A 29 6.16 3.35 -0.21
C ASP A 29 6.28 2.95 -1.67
N ILE A 30 6.63 3.91 -2.52
CA ILE A 30 6.62 3.67 -3.95
C ILE A 30 7.66 2.64 -4.36
N SER A 31 8.68 2.44 -3.54
CA SER A 31 9.70 1.46 -3.87
C SER A 31 9.18 0.03 -3.85
N TYR A 32 8.02 -0.20 -3.23
CA TYR A 32 7.43 -1.52 -3.22
C TYR A 32 6.43 -1.71 -4.36
N ILE A 33 6.17 -0.69 -5.15
CA ILE A 33 5.12 -0.78 -6.15
C ILE A 33 5.71 -1.13 -7.51
N ASP A 34 5.18 -2.20 -8.08
CA ASP A 34 5.58 -2.60 -9.41
C ASP A 34 4.67 -1.98 -10.45
N ASN A 35 3.40 -1.92 -10.18
CA ASN A 35 2.45 -1.45 -11.17
C ASN A 35 1.12 -1.12 -10.52
N ILE A 36 0.32 -0.32 -11.18
CA ILE A 36 -1.04 -0.01 -10.72
C ILE A 36 -1.94 -0.28 -11.91
N VAL A 37 -2.91 -1.16 -11.73
CA VAL A 37 -3.76 -1.56 -12.83
C VAL A 37 -5.22 -1.36 -12.47
N ARG A 38 -6.05 -1.27 -13.48
CA ARG A 38 -7.48 -1.18 -13.28
C ARG A 38 -8.02 -2.50 -12.79
N MET A 39 -9.20 -2.47 -12.22
CA MET A 39 -9.84 -3.70 -11.81
C MET A 39 -10.03 -4.59 -13.02
N GLN A 40 -9.80 -5.85 -12.84
CA GLN A 40 -9.97 -6.82 -13.90
C GLN A 40 -10.52 -8.06 -13.28
N LYS A 41 -10.85 -9.04 -14.07
CA LYS A 41 -11.47 -10.25 -13.58
C LYS A 41 -10.56 -10.97 -12.62
N ILE A 42 -11.08 -11.30 -11.47
CA ILE A 42 -10.34 -12.02 -10.44
C ILE A 42 -10.91 -13.42 -10.39
N THR A 43 -10.05 -14.41 -10.53
CA THR A 43 -10.46 -15.80 -10.46
C THR A 43 -10.34 -16.25 -9.02
N ARG A 44 -11.46 -16.70 -8.46
CA ARG A 44 -11.47 -17.07 -7.05
C ARG A 44 -10.71 -18.36 -6.85
N VAL A 45 -10.08 -18.45 -5.70
CA VAL A 45 -9.36 -19.65 -5.31
C VAL A 45 -10.04 -20.14 -4.03
N PRO A 46 -10.44 -21.39 -3.97
CA PRO A 46 -11.14 -21.88 -2.78
C PRO A 46 -10.19 -22.11 -1.62
N LYS A 47 -10.74 -22.03 -0.44
CA LYS A 47 -10.04 -22.42 0.79
C LYS A 47 -8.85 -21.56 1.11
N VAL A 48 -8.96 -20.26 0.81
CA VAL A 48 -7.95 -19.30 1.25
C VAL A 48 -8.61 -18.39 2.27
N GLN A 49 -7.80 -17.56 2.91
CA GLN A 49 -8.34 -16.61 3.90
C GLN A 49 -9.30 -15.67 3.21
N THR A 50 -10.24 -15.14 3.97
CA THR A 50 -11.32 -14.34 3.41
C THR A 50 -10.82 -13.08 2.75
N TYR A 51 -9.66 -12.57 3.16
CA TYR A 51 -9.15 -11.34 2.56
C TYR A 51 -8.53 -11.59 1.18
N PHE A 52 -8.26 -12.83 0.81
CA PHE A 52 -7.79 -13.10 -0.53
C PHE A 52 -8.99 -13.21 -1.45
N LYS A 53 -9.00 -12.40 -2.51
CA LYS A 53 -10.10 -12.40 -3.44
C LYS A 53 -9.90 -13.39 -4.57
N GLY A 54 -8.68 -13.78 -4.81
CA GLY A 54 -8.37 -14.73 -5.88
C GLY A 54 -7.09 -14.32 -6.57
N VAL A 55 -7.01 -14.60 -7.86
CA VAL A 55 -5.81 -14.29 -8.63
C VAL A 55 -6.18 -13.60 -9.92
N ILE A 56 -5.25 -12.81 -10.45
CA ILE A 56 -5.39 -12.25 -11.78
C ILE A 56 -4.21 -12.74 -12.62
N ASN A 57 -4.38 -12.68 -13.92
CA ASN A 57 -3.30 -13.01 -14.82
C ASN A 57 -2.79 -11.70 -15.38
N LEU A 58 -1.54 -11.38 -15.09
CA LEU A 58 -0.97 -10.14 -15.54
C LEU A 58 0.26 -10.46 -16.35
N ARG A 59 0.17 -10.27 -17.64
CA ARG A 59 1.30 -10.52 -18.55
C ARG A 59 1.88 -11.90 -18.37
N GLY A 60 0.99 -12.85 -18.24
CA GLY A 60 1.44 -14.25 -18.15
C GLY A 60 1.80 -14.70 -16.76
N GLU A 61 1.74 -13.81 -15.78
CA GLU A 61 2.02 -14.19 -14.40
C GLU A 61 0.74 -14.23 -13.61
N VAL A 62 0.64 -15.17 -12.71
CA VAL A 62 -0.51 -15.29 -11.82
C VAL A 62 -0.19 -14.49 -10.57
N VAL A 63 -1.00 -13.50 -10.28
CA VAL A 63 -0.75 -12.61 -9.14
C VAL A 63 -1.91 -12.74 -8.17
N PRO A 64 -1.65 -13.11 -6.91
CA PRO A 64 -2.72 -13.14 -5.93
C PRO A 64 -3.20 -11.74 -5.61
N VAL A 65 -4.50 -11.61 -5.35
CA VAL A 65 -5.10 -10.31 -5.07
C VAL A 65 -5.77 -10.35 -3.72
N MET A 66 -5.47 -9.37 -2.91
CA MET A 66 -5.95 -9.30 -1.55
C MET A 66 -6.77 -8.03 -1.36
N SER A 67 -7.80 -8.12 -0.54
CA SER A 67 -8.57 -6.96 -0.14
C SER A 67 -7.93 -6.38 1.11
N VAL A 68 -7.45 -5.15 1.02
CA VAL A 68 -6.89 -4.49 2.18
C VAL A 68 -7.99 -4.27 3.21
N ARG A 69 -9.19 -3.93 2.76
CA ARG A 69 -10.30 -3.74 3.69
C ARG A 69 -10.54 -4.99 4.50
N LYS A 70 -10.63 -6.13 3.85
CA LYS A 70 -10.90 -7.37 4.57
C LYS A 70 -9.73 -7.74 5.48
N LYS A 71 -8.52 -7.52 5.03
CA LYS A 71 -7.36 -7.84 5.84
C LYS A 71 -7.37 -7.01 7.12
N MET A 72 -7.88 -5.80 7.06
CA MET A 72 -7.93 -4.92 8.21
C MET A 72 -9.22 -5.08 9.02
N GLY A 73 -10.07 -6.01 8.63
CA GLY A 73 -11.31 -6.23 9.36
C GLY A 73 -12.41 -5.24 9.03
N LEU A 74 -12.28 -4.55 7.91
CA LEU A 74 -13.32 -3.62 7.48
C LEU A 74 -14.30 -4.33 6.57
N GLU A 75 -15.34 -3.61 6.16
CA GLU A 75 -16.31 -4.19 5.26
C GLU A 75 -15.69 -4.43 3.90
N ASP A 76 -16.29 -5.34 3.17
CA ASP A 76 -15.75 -5.72 1.87
C ASP A 76 -15.70 -4.54 0.93
N ASP A 77 -14.94 -4.71 -0.15
CA ASP A 77 -14.75 -3.66 -1.13
C ASP A 77 -16.04 -3.40 -1.89
N VAL A 78 -16.26 -2.13 -2.19
CA VAL A 78 -17.30 -1.74 -3.10
C VAL A 78 -16.57 -1.17 -4.31
N LEU A 79 -16.58 -1.89 -5.41
CA LEU A 79 -15.77 -1.51 -6.55
C LEU A 79 -16.43 -0.42 -7.35
N THR A 80 -15.65 0.57 -7.73
CA THR A 80 -16.11 1.67 -8.55
C THR A 80 -15.13 1.86 -9.68
N ASN A 81 -15.39 2.84 -10.52
CA ASN A 81 -14.47 3.14 -11.60
C ASN A 81 -13.13 3.64 -11.07
N ALA A 82 -13.09 4.11 -9.85
CA ALA A 82 -11.85 4.61 -9.27
C ALA A 82 -11.02 3.50 -8.63
N SER A 83 -11.61 2.32 -8.41
CA SER A 83 -10.91 1.24 -7.76
C SER A 83 -9.72 0.77 -8.58
N ARG A 84 -8.66 0.38 -7.90
CA ARG A 84 -7.43 -0.06 -8.58
C ARG A 84 -6.84 -1.24 -7.84
N ILE A 85 -6.01 -1.98 -8.53
CA ILE A 85 -5.19 -3.02 -7.91
C ILE A 85 -3.76 -2.54 -8.00
N ILE A 86 -3.12 -2.42 -6.85
CA ILE A 86 -1.72 -2.03 -6.80
C ILE A 86 -0.90 -3.30 -6.68
N ILE A 87 0.00 -3.51 -7.63
CA ILE A 87 0.83 -4.70 -7.64
C ILE A 87 2.09 -4.37 -6.87
N LEU A 88 2.29 -5.07 -5.78
CA LEU A 88 3.42 -4.85 -4.91
C LEU A 88 4.49 -5.88 -5.17
N LYS A 89 5.74 -5.46 -5.04
CA LYS A 89 6.87 -6.37 -5.09
C LYS A 89 7.24 -6.65 -3.66
N LEU A 90 7.26 -7.89 -3.31
CA LEU A 90 7.59 -8.28 -1.95
C LEU A 90 8.93 -8.96 -1.95
N GLU A 91 9.38 -9.35 -0.79
CA GLU A 91 10.64 -10.04 -0.68
C GLU A 91 10.58 -11.33 -1.47
N GLU A 92 11.72 -11.76 -1.94
CA GLU A 92 11.83 -13.02 -2.69
C GLU A 92 11.09 -12.96 -4.01
N ASN A 93 10.97 -11.78 -4.56
CA ASN A 93 10.37 -11.59 -5.87
C ASN A 93 8.92 -12.01 -5.95
N ALA A 94 8.25 -12.08 -4.82
CA ALA A 94 6.84 -12.38 -4.83
C ALA A 94 6.05 -11.13 -5.18
N SER A 95 4.92 -11.31 -5.83
CA SER A 95 4.04 -10.20 -6.16
C SER A 95 2.71 -10.37 -5.45
N LEU A 96 2.10 -9.28 -5.08
CA LEU A 96 0.81 -9.29 -4.43
C LEU A 96 0.02 -8.09 -4.94
N GLY A 97 -1.19 -8.33 -5.39
CA GLY A 97 -2.07 -7.24 -5.77
C GLY A 97 -2.94 -6.86 -4.58
N VAL A 98 -3.09 -5.58 -4.32
CA VAL A 98 -3.96 -5.13 -3.25
C VAL A 98 -5.01 -4.19 -3.84
N ILE A 99 -6.25 -4.33 -3.41
CA ILE A 99 -7.34 -3.54 -3.93
C ILE A 99 -7.46 -2.30 -3.07
N VAL A 100 -7.48 -1.13 -3.72
CA VAL A 100 -7.71 0.12 -3.03
C VAL A 100 -8.88 0.83 -3.69
N ASP A 101 -9.54 1.70 -2.93
CA ASP A 101 -10.71 2.39 -3.44
C ASP A 101 -10.36 3.43 -4.46
N GLU A 102 -9.22 4.07 -4.31
CA GLU A 102 -8.85 5.16 -5.20
C GLU A 102 -7.39 5.47 -4.99
N VAL A 103 -6.68 5.83 -6.05
CA VAL A 103 -5.32 6.30 -5.94
C VAL A 103 -5.37 7.81 -6.06
N ARG A 104 -4.75 8.52 -5.12
CA ARG A 104 -4.83 9.96 -5.09
C ARG A 104 -3.63 10.67 -5.66
N GLU A 105 -2.49 10.54 -5.02
CA GLU A 105 -1.34 11.35 -5.42
C GLU A 105 -0.09 10.75 -4.86
N VAL A 106 1.04 11.26 -5.30
CA VAL A 106 2.35 10.87 -4.76
C VAL A 106 2.80 12.02 -3.88
N VAL A 107 3.23 11.71 -2.67
CA VAL A 107 3.74 12.73 -1.76
C VAL A 107 5.15 12.34 -1.34
N ASN A 108 5.94 13.35 -1.00
CA ASN A 108 7.27 13.13 -0.45
C ASN A 108 7.20 13.40 1.03
N LEU A 109 7.71 12.51 1.84
CA LEU A 109 7.73 12.70 3.28
C LEU A 109 9.15 12.52 3.78
N SER A 110 9.62 13.48 4.54
CA SER A 110 10.92 13.36 5.17
C SER A 110 10.73 12.71 6.53
N GLU A 111 11.80 12.35 7.16
CA GLU A 111 11.71 11.71 8.45
C GLU A 111 11.00 12.57 9.47
N ASP A 112 11.19 13.88 9.38
CA ASP A 112 10.52 14.78 10.31
C ASP A 112 9.03 14.77 10.17
N GLU A 113 8.55 14.38 9.02
CA GLU A 113 7.12 14.42 8.74
C GLU A 113 6.45 13.10 9.05
N ILE A 114 7.18 12.16 9.60
CA ILE A 114 6.63 10.85 9.90
C ILE A 114 6.78 10.58 11.38
N ASP A 115 5.65 10.34 12.04
CA ASP A 115 5.66 9.89 13.41
C ASP A 115 5.64 8.38 13.39
N LYS A 116 6.64 7.76 13.92
CA LYS A 116 6.70 6.31 13.92
C LYS A 116 5.70 5.77 14.91
N VAL A 117 5.03 4.70 14.52
CA VAL A 117 4.03 4.10 15.35
C VAL A 117 4.48 2.68 15.59
N SER A 118 4.65 2.29 16.84
CA SER A 118 5.10 0.97 17.10
C SER A 118 3.90 0.12 17.43
N ASN A 119 3.73 -0.90 16.69
CA ASN A 119 2.76 -1.88 17.00
C ASN A 119 1.35 -1.48 16.99
N LYS A 120 0.99 -0.40 16.40
CA LYS A 120 -0.36 -0.03 16.38
C LYS A 120 -0.96 -0.46 15.14
N GLY A 121 -1.98 -1.25 15.19
CA GLY A 121 -2.65 -1.66 14.04
C GLY A 121 -1.72 -2.36 13.11
N ARG A 122 -1.09 -3.27 13.48
CA ARG A 122 -0.24 -4.23 12.80
C ARG A 122 0.21 -3.94 11.38
N PHE A 123 -0.50 -3.17 10.63
CA PHE A 123 -0.16 -2.92 9.24
C PHE A 123 0.33 -1.51 9.00
N ILE A 124 0.44 -0.72 10.06
CA ILE A 124 0.83 0.68 9.97
C ILE A 124 2.13 0.87 10.70
N ASN A 125 3.12 1.46 10.07
CA ASN A 125 4.38 1.68 10.75
C ASN A 125 4.67 3.16 10.99
N GLY A 126 3.78 4.04 10.60
CA GLY A 126 3.97 5.45 10.84
C GLY A 126 2.79 6.25 10.38
N ILE A 127 2.74 7.50 10.82
CA ILE A 127 1.73 8.45 10.37
C ILE A 127 2.47 9.58 9.70
N GLY A 128 2.22 9.79 8.43
CA GLY A 128 2.83 10.88 7.69
C GLY A 128 1.99 12.11 7.78
N LYS A 129 2.64 13.26 7.91
CA LYS A 129 1.94 14.52 7.93
C LYS A 129 2.25 15.27 6.67
N HIS A 130 1.23 15.56 5.90
CA HIS A 130 1.41 16.26 4.64
C HIS A 130 0.40 17.40 4.62
N GLY A 131 0.87 18.60 4.90
CA GLY A 131 -0.04 19.71 5.06
C GLY A 131 -0.92 19.45 6.26
N ASP A 132 -2.21 19.55 6.06
CA ASP A 132 -3.15 19.27 7.12
C ASP A 132 -3.60 17.85 7.14
N GLN A 133 -3.05 17.01 6.28
CA GLN A 133 -3.54 15.65 6.14
C GLN A 133 -2.67 14.67 6.89
N LEU A 134 -3.29 13.68 7.43
CA LEU A 134 -2.57 12.59 8.09
C LEU A 134 -2.73 11.36 7.22
N ILE A 135 -1.63 10.69 6.97
CA ILE A 135 -1.59 9.55 6.08
C ILE A 135 -1.00 8.38 6.86
N SER A 136 -1.74 7.29 6.95
CA SER A 136 -1.26 6.11 7.65
C SER A 136 -0.37 5.32 6.72
N LEU A 137 0.89 5.14 7.08
CA LEU A 137 1.85 4.49 6.20
C LEU A 137 1.79 2.98 6.42
N LEU A 138 1.55 2.26 5.34
CA LEU A 138 1.40 0.83 5.43
C LEU A 138 2.75 0.13 5.53
N GLU A 139 2.79 -0.86 6.38
CA GLU A 139 3.93 -1.74 6.44
C GLU A 139 3.66 -2.84 5.44
N THR A 140 4.22 -2.71 4.26
CA THR A 140 3.84 -3.54 3.13
C THR A 140 4.06 -5.02 3.39
N ASN A 141 5.18 -5.37 3.99
CA ASN A 141 5.44 -6.79 4.23
C ASN A 141 4.53 -7.38 5.29
N ALA A 142 3.98 -6.55 6.16
CA ALA A 142 3.08 -7.07 7.17
C ALA A 142 1.75 -7.50 6.58
N LEU A 143 1.40 -7.00 5.41
CA LEU A 143 0.14 -7.36 4.80
C LEU A 143 0.11 -8.83 4.41
N VAL A 144 1.26 -9.43 4.15
CA VAL A 144 1.29 -10.82 3.74
C VAL A 144 1.51 -11.77 4.89
N GLU A 145 1.79 -11.26 6.08
CA GLU A 145 2.01 -12.15 7.19
C GLU A 145 0.69 -12.71 7.64
N GLU A 146 0.71 -13.97 7.98
CA GLU A 146 -0.49 -14.57 8.47
C GLU A 146 -0.54 -14.36 9.94
N ASN A 147 -1.69 -13.93 10.40
CA ASN A 147 -1.84 -13.71 11.81
C ASN A 147 -2.56 -14.86 12.36
N ASN A 148 -1.94 -15.57 13.20
CA ASN A 148 -2.60 -16.72 13.80
C ASN A 148 -3.05 -16.42 15.19
#